data_16897c01b6cf216a7fdaddb50ee61f32
#
_entry.id   16897c01b6cf216a7fdaddb50ee61f32
#
_cell.length_a   1.000
_cell.length_b   1.000
_cell.length_c   1.000
_cell.angle_alpha   90.00
_cell.angle_beta   90.00
_cell.angle_gamma   90.00
#
_symmetry.space_group_name_H-M   'P 1'
#
loop_
_entity.id
_entity.type
_entity.pdbx_description
1 polymer ?
#
loop_
_entity_poly.entity_id
_entity_poly.type
_entity_poly.pdbx_seq_one_letter_code
_entity_poly.pdbx_strand_id
1 'polypeptide(L)'
;MTSAHPADDYRLSGSFNRKSYQLLRHAMRTEPLRFSGAILAAAVFSLLTVMFGTLLGQITDDVVIPGVAGEPIKGIWGEMTQDPFKAILLAGGAFLGIGILNAVLVGLRRGIQGIAVAGVGARHRRVVADALASLPLGWHRANPSGRILSAMSSDSESATNTLHPFAFTVGSFVMMFAAGWTMWQMDPWLAITGLAVVPIIFAINLAYEKIITPRWDLGQSLRADVSTIAHESFEGGTVVKALGAEQRESERFSASVNGLRDADIKVGRTSAWFEPMMDLIVPLGSVALMIVGAYRAEAGAVTVGNVVSAIYLVTLLAVPIRGLGWVLGQMPQALVAFRRVGEIAQAATEVDEPGHVDVSRDGAGRVKFTAADIGADDGDGGLAVILREVSLELEPGTVTALVGATGAGKTTVALAAARLARPVEGEITLDDVDMESIAGLGEHVALVPQTAFVFAGSVRDNVTLGEDFSDDDVWRALERANVTDVVQGLGKGDATGLDAVLAERGMNLSGGQRQRLALARALVRHPRVLVLDDATSAVDPRVEREILLGLSEGGNGPTVLIIAYRLASIMLADHVVHVDSGRVVDAGKHAQLIERDRGYRELVLAYEEDSRRQAQEEAGYVG
;
A
#
# COMPACT_ATOMS: atom_id res chain seq x y z
N MET A 1 -19.19 -9.88 23.70
CA MET A 1 -18.26 -10.35 22.65
C MET A 1 -17.30 -9.21 22.42
N THR A 2 -16.12 -9.27 23.01
CA THR A 2 -15.02 -8.32 22.81
C THR A 2 -14.74 -8.25 21.32
N SER A 3 -14.99 -7.09 20.70
CA SER A 3 -14.62 -6.83 19.31
C SER A 3 -13.09 -6.95 19.23
N ALA A 4 -12.60 -8.06 18.67
CA ALA A 4 -11.18 -8.20 18.36
C ALA A 4 -10.76 -7.00 17.50
N HIS A 5 -9.68 -6.33 17.88
CA HIS A 5 -9.17 -5.18 17.13
C HIS A 5 -8.90 -5.61 15.68
N PRO A 6 -9.24 -4.80 14.66
CA PRO A 6 -9.06 -5.15 13.24
C PRO A 6 -7.66 -5.69 12.89
N ALA A 7 -6.64 -5.25 13.62
CA ALA A 7 -5.25 -5.67 13.44
C ALA A 7 -4.97 -7.13 13.87
N ASP A 8 -5.74 -7.70 14.81
CA ASP A 8 -5.53 -9.09 15.25
C ASP A 8 -5.83 -10.10 14.14
N ASP A 9 -6.70 -9.74 13.20
CA ASP A 9 -7.02 -10.57 12.03
C ASP A 9 -5.84 -10.69 11.03
N TYR A 10 -4.81 -9.85 11.14
CA TYR A 10 -3.63 -9.82 10.26
C TYR A 10 -2.42 -10.57 10.81
N ARG A 11 -2.50 -11.17 12.01
CA ARG A 11 -1.38 -11.92 12.59
C ARG A 11 -1.24 -13.29 11.96
N LEU A 12 -0.11 -13.52 11.29
CA LEU A 12 0.26 -14.83 10.76
C LEU A 12 1.24 -15.53 11.69
N SER A 13 0.94 -16.78 12.07
CA SER A 13 1.79 -17.57 12.95
C SER A 13 1.86 -19.04 12.56
N GLY A 14 3.00 -19.69 12.80
CA GLY A 14 3.19 -21.11 12.61
C GLY A 14 3.70 -21.52 11.22
N SER A 15 3.45 -22.78 10.82
CA SER A 15 3.89 -23.36 9.55
C SER A 15 3.23 -22.70 8.34
N PHE A 16 3.79 -22.91 7.15
CA PHE A 16 3.25 -22.42 5.87
C PHE A 16 1.76 -22.76 5.70
N ASN A 17 1.37 -24.01 5.94
CA ASN A 17 -0.02 -24.42 5.80
C ASN A 17 -0.97 -23.69 6.76
N ARG A 18 -0.51 -23.45 7.99
CA ARG A 18 -1.28 -22.69 8.99
C ARG A 18 -1.46 -21.23 8.58
N LYS A 19 -0.40 -20.60 8.08
CA LYS A 19 -0.45 -19.21 7.56
C LYS A 19 -1.39 -19.10 6.36
N SER A 20 -1.32 -20.05 5.43
CA SER A 20 -2.23 -20.11 4.27
C SER A 20 -3.69 -20.25 4.71
N TYR A 21 -3.96 -21.13 5.69
CA TYR A 21 -5.30 -21.26 6.26
C TYR A 21 -5.76 -19.97 6.96
N GLN A 22 -4.87 -19.26 7.67
CA GLN A 22 -5.21 -17.99 8.32
C GLN A 22 -5.60 -16.92 7.31
N LEU A 23 -4.87 -16.80 6.18
CA LEU A 23 -5.20 -15.90 5.08
C LEU A 23 -6.58 -16.21 4.49
N LEU A 24 -6.85 -17.49 4.18
CA LEU A 24 -8.14 -17.92 3.64
C LEU A 24 -9.28 -17.68 4.63
N ARG A 25 -9.06 -17.97 5.91
CA ARG A 25 -10.03 -17.70 6.97
C ARG A 25 -10.33 -16.20 7.11
N HIS A 26 -9.31 -15.35 7.00
CA HIS A 26 -9.49 -13.89 7.01
C HIS A 26 -10.39 -13.46 5.85
N ALA A 27 -10.12 -13.92 4.62
CA ALA A 27 -10.93 -13.62 3.45
C ALA A 27 -12.39 -14.09 3.63
N MET A 28 -12.59 -15.32 4.10
CA MET A 28 -13.92 -15.89 4.37
C MET A 28 -14.69 -15.13 5.45
N ARG A 29 -14.00 -14.59 6.47
CA ARG A 29 -14.64 -13.77 7.52
C ARG A 29 -15.01 -12.38 7.03
N THR A 30 -14.21 -11.83 6.12
CA THR A 30 -14.45 -10.49 5.56
C THR A 30 -15.68 -10.49 4.65
N GLU A 31 -15.85 -11.52 3.80
CA GLU A 31 -16.93 -11.61 2.82
C GLU A 31 -17.60 -13.01 2.83
N PRO A 32 -18.24 -13.42 3.97
CA PRO A 32 -18.66 -14.80 4.16
C PRO A 32 -19.73 -15.28 3.16
N LEU A 33 -20.75 -14.46 2.93
CA LEU A 33 -21.85 -14.84 2.04
C LEU A 33 -21.40 -14.95 0.57
N ARG A 34 -20.52 -14.05 0.14
CA ARG A 34 -20.04 -14.03 -1.25
C ARG A 34 -19.10 -15.20 -1.54
N PHE A 35 -18.13 -15.48 -0.65
CA PHE A 35 -17.27 -16.64 -0.82
C PHE A 35 -18.06 -17.95 -0.74
N SER A 36 -18.97 -18.10 0.22
CA SER A 36 -19.81 -19.29 0.33
C SER A 36 -20.68 -19.49 -0.92
N GLY A 37 -21.28 -18.41 -1.45
CA GLY A 37 -22.06 -18.45 -2.70
C GLY A 37 -21.20 -18.84 -3.92
N ALA A 38 -19.98 -18.31 -4.03
CA ALA A 38 -19.07 -18.67 -5.11
C ALA A 38 -18.61 -20.14 -5.01
N ILE A 39 -18.33 -20.64 -3.80
CA ILE A 39 -17.97 -22.04 -3.55
C ILE A 39 -19.14 -22.96 -3.91
N LEU A 40 -20.36 -22.63 -3.49
CA LEU A 40 -21.56 -23.42 -3.82
C LEU A 40 -21.76 -23.48 -5.33
N ALA A 41 -21.68 -22.34 -6.03
CA ALA A 41 -21.77 -22.29 -7.48
C ALA A 41 -20.68 -23.14 -8.17
N ALA A 42 -19.44 -23.12 -7.62
CA ALA A 42 -18.34 -23.96 -8.09
C ALA A 42 -18.60 -25.45 -7.87
N ALA A 43 -19.14 -25.84 -6.72
CA ALA A 43 -19.46 -27.23 -6.42
C ALA A 43 -20.58 -27.76 -7.34
N VAL A 44 -21.66 -26.99 -7.52
CA VAL A 44 -22.75 -27.37 -8.44
C VAL A 44 -22.26 -27.46 -9.88
N PHE A 45 -21.47 -26.50 -10.33
CA PHE A 45 -20.79 -26.53 -11.64
C PHE A 45 -19.99 -27.82 -11.82
N SER A 46 -19.19 -28.21 -10.82
CA SER A 46 -18.34 -29.41 -10.85
C SER A 46 -19.16 -30.68 -10.95
N LEU A 47 -20.24 -30.79 -10.19
CA LEU A 47 -21.13 -31.96 -10.23
C LEU A 47 -21.86 -32.06 -11.59
N LEU A 48 -22.39 -30.97 -12.11
CA LEU A 48 -23.01 -30.93 -13.43
C LEU A 48 -22.03 -31.27 -14.55
N THR A 49 -20.76 -30.87 -14.42
CA THR A 49 -19.73 -31.21 -15.42
C THR A 49 -19.41 -32.72 -15.40
N VAL A 50 -19.38 -33.35 -14.22
CA VAL A 50 -19.23 -34.80 -14.09
C VAL A 50 -20.46 -35.52 -14.64
N MET A 51 -21.66 -35.03 -14.32
CA MET A 51 -22.94 -35.58 -14.86
C MET A 51 -23.00 -35.50 -16.39
N PHE A 52 -22.45 -34.44 -17.00
CA PHE A 52 -22.33 -34.33 -18.46
C PHE A 52 -21.53 -35.52 -19.05
N GLY A 53 -20.44 -35.94 -18.41
CA GLY A 53 -19.64 -37.10 -18.81
C GLY A 53 -20.40 -38.42 -18.68
N THR A 54 -21.18 -38.62 -17.62
CA THR A 54 -22.00 -39.82 -17.44
C THR A 54 -23.15 -39.89 -18.45
N LEU A 55 -23.77 -38.74 -18.70
CA LEU A 55 -24.84 -38.64 -19.73
C LEU A 55 -24.30 -38.96 -21.12
N LEU A 56 -23.06 -38.54 -21.45
CA LEU A 56 -22.43 -38.87 -22.74
C LEU A 56 -22.30 -40.38 -22.92
N GLY A 57 -21.89 -41.12 -21.89
CA GLY A 57 -21.83 -42.57 -21.93
C GLY A 57 -23.19 -43.25 -22.06
N GLN A 58 -24.18 -42.78 -21.29
CA GLN A 58 -25.55 -43.31 -21.38
C GLN A 58 -26.15 -43.11 -22.79
N ILE A 59 -25.96 -41.93 -23.37
CA ILE A 59 -26.42 -41.67 -24.75
C ILE A 59 -25.70 -42.59 -25.74
N THR A 60 -24.42 -42.88 -25.53
CA THR A 60 -23.65 -43.80 -26.37
C THR A 60 -24.28 -45.20 -26.33
N ASP A 61 -24.56 -45.72 -25.13
CA ASP A 61 -25.10 -47.08 -24.95
C ASP A 61 -26.57 -47.21 -25.32
N ASP A 62 -27.39 -46.21 -24.97
CA ASP A 62 -28.84 -46.30 -25.10
C ASP A 62 -29.38 -45.82 -26.46
N VAL A 63 -28.67 -44.89 -27.12
CA VAL A 63 -29.15 -44.23 -28.35
C VAL A 63 -28.23 -44.51 -29.53
N VAL A 64 -26.90 -44.25 -29.39
CA VAL A 64 -26.00 -44.29 -30.56
C VAL A 64 -25.78 -45.73 -31.01
N ILE A 65 -25.41 -46.64 -30.11
CA ILE A 65 -25.12 -48.05 -30.46
C ILE A 65 -26.38 -48.75 -30.99
N PRO A 66 -27.56 -48.72 -30.30
CA PRO A 66 -28.77 -49.29 -30.82
C PRO A 66 -29.22 -48.67 -32.16
N GLY A 67 -29.15 -47.33 -32.29
CA GLY A 67 -29.52 -46.63 -33.51
C GLY A 67 -28.67 -47.03 -34.72
N VAL A 68 -27.37 -47.28 -34.55
CA VAL A 68 -26.49 -47.78 -35.63
C VAL A 68 -26.73 -49.26 -35.90
N ALA A 69 -27.02 -50.07 -34.89
CA ALA A 69 -27.31 -51.50 -35.03
C ALA A 69 -28.74 -51.80 -35.57
N GLY A 70 -29.62 -50.83 -35.66
CA GLY A 70 -31.04 -51.03 -36.02
C GLY A 70 -31.84 -51.65 -34.87
N GLU A 71 -31.33 -51.60 -33.62
CA GLU A 71 -32.02 -52.11 -32.46
C GLU A 71 -32.89 -51.02 -31.80
N PRO A 72 -33.91 -51.43 -31.00
CA PRO A 72 -34.74 -50.48 -30.27
C PRO A 72 -33.86 -49.60 -29.30
N ILE A 73 -34.17 -48.29 -29.24
CA ILE A 73 -33.53 -47.36 -28.32
C ILE A 73 -33.87 -47.74 -26.88
N LYS A 74 -32.89 -47.72 -26.02
CA LYS A 74 -32.95 -48.18 -24.62
C LYS A 74 -33.13 -47.02 -23.65
N GLY A 75 -33.42 -47.36 -22.39
CA GLY A 75 -33.48 -46.42 -21.29
C GLY A 75 -34.53 -45.31 -21.45
N ILE A 76 -34.33 -44.18 -20.76
CA ILE A 76 -35.26 -43.04 -20.76
C ILE A 76 -35.50 -42.49 -22.16
N TRP A 77 -34.51 -42.56 -23.04
CA TRP A 77 -34.61 -42.08 -24.42
C TRP A 77 -35.53 -42.95 -25.24
N GLY A 78 -35.55 -44.28 -25.02
CA GLY A 78 -36.43 -45.21 -25.69
C GLY A 78 -37.89 -45.10 -25.26
N GLU A 79 -38.15 -44.69 -24.01
CA GLU A 79 -39.49 -44.38 -23.53
C GLU A 79 -40.05 -43.11 -24.19
N MET A 80 -39.19 -42.14 -24.52
CA MET A 80 -39.58 -40.88 -25.15
C MET A 80 -39.82 -41.05 -26.68
N THR A 81 -38.94 -41.81 -27.35
CA THR A 81 -39.02 -42.02 -28.78
C THR A 81 -38.21 -43.23 -29.26
N GLN A 82 -38.73 -43.98 -30.23
CA GLN A 82 -38.00 -45.05 -30.89
C GLN A 82 -37.36 -44.61 -32.24
N ASP A 83 -37.53 -43.34 -32.61
CA ASP A 83 -36.87 -42.77 -33.78
C ASP A 83 -35.44 -42.29 -33.37
N PRO A 84 -34.36 -42.88 -33.92
CA PRO A 84 -33.00 -42.58 -33.57
C PRO A 84 -32.64 -41.09 -33.76
N PHE A 85 -33.17 -40.45 -34.81
CA PHE A 85 -32.90 -39.04 -35.07
C PHE A 85 -33.52 -38.13 -34.00
N LYS A 86 -34.78 -38.43 -33.61
CA LYS A 86 -35.44 -37.66 -32.54
C LYS A 86 -34.78 -37.89 -31.18
N ALA A 87 -34.32 -39.10 -30.87
CA ALA A 87 -33.59 -39.40 -29.65
C ALA A 87 -32.27 -38.63 -29.57
N ILE A 88 -31.49 -38.56 -30.65
CA ILE A 88 -30.27 -37.77 -30.73
C ILE A 88 -30.58 -36.28 -30.57
N LEU A 89 -31.65 -35.76 -31.14
CA LEU A 89 -32.06 -34.36 -31.01
C LEU A 89 -32.45 -34.03 -29.57
N LEU A 90 -33.18 -34.90 -28.88
CA LEU A 90 -33.53 -34.76 -27.47
C LEU A 90 -32.30 -34.81 -26.58
N ALA A 91 -31.38 -35.74 -26.82
CA ALA A 91 -30.10 -35.83 -26.14
C ALA A 91 -29.25 -34.57 -26.32
N GLY A 92 -29.18 -34.06 -27.56
CA GLY A 92 -28.51 -32.79 -27.88
C GLY A 92 -29.14 -31.61 -27.14
N GLY A 93 -30.48 -31.59 -27.02
CA GLY A 93 -31.21 -30.60 -26.21
C GLY A 93 -30.85 -30.67 -24.72
N ALA A 94 -30.72 -31.86 -24.14
CA ALA A 94 -30.28 -32.05 -22.76
C ALA A 94 -28.85 -31.56 -22.55
N PHE A 95 -27.92 -31.89 -23.46
CA PHE A 95 -26.55 -31.37 -23.42
C PHE A 95 -26.52 -29.85 -23.51
N LEU A 96 -27.30 -29.25 -24.40
CA LEU A 96 -27.39 -27.80 -24.54
C LEU A 96 -27.89 -27.16 -23.23
N GLY A 97 -28.94 -27.76 -22.63
CA GLY A 97 -29.48 -27.30 -21.34
C GLY A 97 -28.45 -27.32 -20.21
N ILE A 98 -27.72 -28.44 -20.07
CA ILE A 98 -26.65 -28.56 -19.07
C ILE A 98 -25.50 -27.57 -19.38
N GLY A 99 -25.15 -27.41 -20.66
CA GLY A 99 -24.12 -26.47 -21.10
C GLY A 99 -24.49 -25.02 -20.77
N ILE A 100 -25.73 -24.61 -21.02
CA ILE A 100 -26.24 -23.27 -20.68
C ILE A 100 -26.19 -23.08 -19.14
N LEU A 101 -26.66 -24.06 -18.37
CA LEU A 101 -26.65 -23.99 -16.92
C LEU A 101 -25.21 -23.88 -16.38
N ASN A 102 -24.29 -24.66 -16.94
CA ASN A 102 -22.87 -24.57 -16.61
C ASN A 102 -22.29 -23.18 -16.93
N ALA A 103 -22.61 -22.61 -18.07
CA ALA A 103 -22.18 -21.26 -18.44
C ALA A 103 -22.67 -20.19 -17.46
N VAL A 104 -23.95 -20.28 -17.06
CA VAL A 104 -24.55 -19.40 -16.05
C VAL A 104 -23.83 -19.55 -14.69
N LEU A 105 -23.58 -20.78 -14.25
CA LEU A 105 -22.88 -21.04 -12.97
C LEU A 105 -21.44 -20.55 -12.99
N VAL A 106 -20.73 -20.66 -14.10
CA VAL A 106 -19.39 -20.09 -14.25
C VAL A 106 -19.43 -18.57 -14.17
N GLY A 107 -20.37 -17.94 -14.85
CA GLY A 107 -20.59 -16.49 -14.80
C GLY A 107 -20.90 -16.02 -13.38
N LEU A 108 -21.85 -16.69 -12.73
CA LEU A 108 -22.27 -16.39 -11.35
C LEU A 108 -21.09 -16.56 -10.36
N ARG A 109 -20.40 -17.70 -10.42
CA ARG A 109 -19.21 -17.97 -9.60
C ARG A 109 -18.16 -16.89 -9.77
N ARG A 110 -17.77 -16.56 -11.02
CA ARG A 110 -16.74 -15.56 -11.31
C ARG A 110 -17.15 -14.17 -10.84
N GLY A 111 -18.40 -13.78 -11.09
CA GLY A 111 -18.93 -12.47 -10.68
C GLY A 111 -18.95 -12.31 -9.16
N ILE A 112 -19.55 -13.27 -8.45
CA ILE A 112 -19.64 -13.23 -6.98
C ILE A 112 -18.24 -13.24 -6.35
N GLN A 113 -17.33 -14.10 -6.84
CA GLN A 113 -15.97 -14.19 -6.34
C GLN A 113 -15.17 -12.92 -6.62
N GLY A 114 -15.31 -12.32 -7.81
CA GLY A 114 -14.65 -11.05 -8.14
C GLY A 114 -15.06 -9.93 -7.17
N ILE A 115 -16.36 -9.83 -6.87
CA ILE A 115 -16.87 -8.85 -5.88
C ILE A 115 -16.32 -9.14 -4.48
N ALA A 116 -16.24 -10.42 -4.07
CA ALA A 116 -15.69 -10.80 -2.77
C ALA A 116 -14.21 -10.41 -2.64
N VAL A 117 -13.40 -10.72 -3.66
CA VAL A 117 -11.96 -10.39 -3.68
C VAL A 117 -11.74 -8.87 -3.68
N ALA A 118 -12.54 -8.13 -4.47
CA ALA A 118 -12.49 -6.67 -4.45
C ALA A 118 -12.86 -6.09 -3.07
N GLY A 119 -13.84 -6.68 -2.37
CA GLY A 119 -14.22 -6.32 -1.01
C GLY A 119 -13.09 -6.52 -0.01
N VAL A 120 -12.38 -7.65 -0.08
CA VAL A 120 -11.19 -7.93 0.77
C VAL A 120 -10.08 -6.91 0.47
N GLY A 121 -9.79 -6.64 -0.80
CA GLY A 121 -8.78 -5.66 -1.20
C GLY A 121 -9.11 -4.23 -0.75
N ALA A 122 -10.39 -3.84 -0.82
CA ALA A 122 -10.84 -2.56 -0.32
C ALA A 122 -10.69 -2.45 1.22
N ARG A 123 -10.94 -3.55 1.94
CA ARG A 123 -10.72 -3.60 3.39
C ARG A 123 -9.24 -3.48 3.73
N HIS A 124 -8.33 -4.18 3.03
CA HIS A 124 -6.89 -4.03 3.25
C HIS A 124 -6.44 -2.58 3.09
N ARG A 125 -6.84 -1.93 1.99
CA ARG A 125 -6.49 -0.51 1.74
C ARG A 125 -7.05 0.43 2.81
N ARG A 126 -8.29 0.21 3.25
CA ARG A 126 -8.90 1.02 4.30
C ARG A 126 -8.16 0.87 5.62
N VAL A 127 -7.86 -0.36 6.05
CA VAL A 127 -7.11 -0.61 7.29
C VAL A 127 -5.73 0.05 7.26
N VAL A 128 -5.03 0.00 6.11
CA VAL A 128 -3.74 0.70 5.95
C VAL A 128 -3.92 2.22 6.00
N ALA A 129 -4.95 2.76 5.32
CA ALA A 129 -5.22 4.21 5.31
C ALA A 129 -5.56 4.73 6.72
N ASP A 130 -6.44 4.02 7.44
CA ASP A 130 -6.83 4.36 8.81
C ASP A 130 -5.61 4.29 9.76
N ALA A 131 -4.78 3.25 9.61
CA ALA A 131 -3.54 3.09 10.37
C ALA A 131 -2.57 4.26 10.11
N LEU A 132 -2.36 4.63 8.85
CA LEU A 132 -1.45 5.72 8.49
C LEU A 132 -1.90 7.07 9.05
N ALA A 133 -3.19 7.30 9.16
CA ALA A 133 -3.74 8.54 9.73
C ALA A 133 -3.49 8.64 11.25
N SER A 134 -3.37 7.51 11.96
CA SER A 134 -3.17 7.46 13.42
C SER A 134 -1.71 7.34 13.85
N LEU A 135 -0.82 6.86 12.98
CA LEU A 135 0.59 6.60 13.31
C LEU A 135 1.39 7.88 13.56
N PRO A 136 2.28 7.91 14.57
CA PRO A 136 3.05 9.08 14.91
C PRO A 136 4.11 9.43 13.85
N LEU A 137 4.53 10.69 13.83
CA LEU A 137 5.53 11.20 12.86
C LEU A 137 6.85 10.42 12.90
N GLY A 138 7.28 9.94 14.07
CA GLY A 138 8.48 9.11 14.24
C GLY A 138 8.39 7.84 13.39
N TRP A 139 7.25 7.15 13.42
CA TRP A 139 7.02 5.98 12.59
C TRP A 139 7.10 6.29 11.08
N HIS A 140 6.50 7.42 10.65
CA HIS A 140 6.57 7.84 9.24
C HIS A 140 8.00 8.15 8.77
N ARG A 141 8.84 8.69 9.66
CA ARG A 141 10.27 8.96 9.37
C ARG A 141 11.10 7.67 9.27
N ALA A 142 10.80 6.70 10.12
CA ALA A 142 11.47 5.39 10.10
C ALA A 142 11.03 4.51 8.91
N ASN A 143 9.86 4.77 8.31
CA ASN A 143 9.32 3.96 7.21
C ASN A 143 9.29 4.74 5.88
N PRO A 144 10.08 4.32 4.87
CA PRO A 144 10.11 4.99 3.58
C PRO A 144 8.73 5.05 2.90
N SER A 145 8.40 6.19 2.29
CA SER A 145 7.11 6.41 1.60
C SER A 145 6.80 5.36 0.52
N GLY A 146 7.83 4.83 -0.16
CA GLY A 146 7.69 3.75 -1.13
C GLY A 146 7.17 2.45 -0.52
N ARG A 147 7.57 2.09 0.71
CA ARG A 147 7.05 0.92 1.44
C ARG A 147 5.56 1.09 1.76
N ILE A 148 5.17 2.28 2.18
CA ILE A 148 3.79 2.63 2.51
C ILE A 148 2.91 2.55 1.26
N LEU A 149 3.35 3.18 0.17
CA LEU A 149 2.64 3.15 -1.12
C LEU A 149 2.50 1.72 -1.65
N SER A 150 3.55 0.90 -1.52
CA SER A 150 3.50 -0.52 -1.88
C SER A 150 2.43 -1.28 -1.06
N ALA A 151 2.34 -1.05 0.25
CA ALA A 151 1.35 -1.69 1.10
C ALA A 151 -0.09 -1.33 0.71
N MET A 152 -0.35 -0.07 0.36
CA MET A 152 -1.67 0.39 -0.10
C MET A 152 -2.04 -0.14 -1.49
N SER A 153 -1.09 -0.36 -2.39
CA SER A 153 -1.31 -0.75 -3.79
C SER A 153 -0.95 -2.21 -4.04
N SER A 154 0.30 -2.49 -4.36
CA SER A 154 0.78 -3.79 -4.84
C SER A 154 0.71 -4.91 -3.79
N ASP A 155 0.99 -4.61 -2.50
CA ASP A 155 0.90 -5.63 -1.46
C ASP A 155 -0.57 -5.99 -1.16
N SER A 156 -1.47 -4.98 -1.10
CA SER A 156 -2.92 -5.22 -0.96
C SER A 156 -3.48 -6.05 -2.11
N GLU A 157 -3.01 -5.83 -3.35
CA GLU A 157 -3.38 -6.61 -4.52
C GLU A 157 -2.79 -8.01 -4.48
N SER A 158 -1.50 -8.15 -4.21
CA SER A 158 -0.81 -9.44 -4.14
C SER A 158 -1.39 -10.35 -3.05
N ALA A 159 -1.79 -9.80 -1.91
CA ALA A 159 -2.46 -10.53 -0.84
C ALA A 159 -3.83 -11.10 -1.27
N THR A 160 -4.50 -10.46 -2.24
CA THR A 160 -5.83 -10.87 -2.72
C THR A 160 -5.80 -11.69 -4.00
N ASN A 161 -4.75 -11.57 -4.83
CA ASN A 161 -4.67 -12.26 -6.13
C ASN A 161 -4.84 -13.79 -6.02
N THR A 162 -4.28 -14.41 -4.98
CA THR A 162 -4.40 -15.85 -4.72
C THR A 162 -5.84 -16.28 -4.40
N LEU A 163 -6.69 -15.34 -4.00
CA LEU A 163 -8.10 -15.61 -3.69
C LEU A 163 -8.96 -15.73 -4.97
N HIS A 164 -8.52 -15.18 -6.11
CA HIS A 164 -9.30 -15.23 -7.35
C HIS A 164 -9.68 -16.65 -7.82
N PRO A 165 -8.80 -17.66 -7.77
CA PRO A 165 -9.18 -19.03 -8.11
C PRO A 165 -9.73 -19.84 -6.94
N PHE A 166 -9.88 -19.27 -5.74
CA PHE A 166 -10.18 -20.03 -4.52
C PHE A 166 -11.45 -20.90 -4.64
N ALA A 167 -12.59 -20.33 -5.06
CA ALA A 167 -13.82 -21.11 -5.22
C ALA A 167 -13.68 -22.17 -6.33
N PHE A 168 -12.96 -21.87 -7.41
CA PHE A 168 -12.65 -22.86 -8.45
C PHE A 168 -11.80 -24.00 -7.91
N THR A 169 -10.80 -23.70 -7.08
CA THR A 169 -9.95 -24.69 -6.43
C THR A 169 -10.77 -25.64 -5.55
N VAL A 170 -11.68 -25.11 -4.73
CA VAL A 170 -12.59 -25.94 -3.92
C VAL A 170 -13.51 -26.78 -4.82
N GLY A 171 -14.09 -26.18 -5.87
CA GLY A 171 -14.90 -26.90 -6.87
C GLY A 171 -14.11 -28.00 -7.58
N SER A 172 -12.81 -27.77 -7.83
CA SER A 172 -11.91 -28.77 -8.44
C SER A 172 -11.73 -30.02 -7.58
N PHE A 173 -11.65 -29.88 -6.26
CA PHE A 173 -11.64 -31.04 -5.36
C PHE A 173 -12.98 -31.80 -5.41
N VAL A 174 -14.10 -31.09 -5.43
CA VAL A 174 -15.43 -31.70 -5.60
C VAL A 174 -15.50 -32.48 -6.91
N MET A 175 -15.02 -31.88 -8.01
CA MET A 175 -15.01 -32.51 -9.34
C MET A 175 -14.13 -33.77 -9.35
N MET A 176 -12.93 -33.70 -8.80
CA MET A 176 -12.00 -34.81 -8.75
C MET A 176 -12.56 -36.00 -7.95
N PHE A 177 -13.16 -35.70 -6.79
CA PHE A 177 -13.80 -36.73 -5.97
C PHE A 177 -15.02 -37.33 -6.70
N ALA A 178 -15.90 -36.50 -7.26
CA ALA A 178 -17.09 -36.97 -7.97
C ALA A 178 -16.73 -37.80 -9.23
N ALA A 179 -15.74 -37.35 -10.01
CA ALA A 179 -15.27 -38.09 -11.19
C ALA A 179 -14.65 -39.45 -10.81
N GLY A 180 -13.80 -39.46 -9.77
CA GLY A 180 -13.20 -40.69 -9.25
C GLY A 180 -14.23 -41.66 -8.71
N TRP A 181 -15.21 -41.17 -7.94
CA TRP A 181 -16.31 -41.96 -7.43
C TRP A 181 -17.19 -42.55 -8.56
N THR A 182 -17.51 -41.73 -9.58
CA THR A 182 -18.29 -42.16 -10.73
C THR A 182 -17.54 -43.25 -11.51
N MET A 183 -16.27 -43.07 -11.79
CA MET A 183 -15.45 -44.11 -12.46
C MET A 183 -15.36 -45.40 -11.64
N TRP A 184 -15.25 -45.28 -10.30
CA TRP A 184 -15.24 -46.45 -9.42
C TRP A 184 -16.54 -47.25 -9.46
N GLN A 185 -17.68 -46.56 -9.54
CA GLN A 185 -18.98 -47.25 -9.67
C GLN A 185 -19.15 -47.93 -11.04
N MET A 186 -18.51 -47.39 -12.09
CA MET A 186 -18.52 -48.05 -13.43
C MET A 186 -17.67 -49.33 -13.41
N ASP A 187 -16.40 -49.17 -13.05
CA ASP A 187 -15.45 -50.29 -12.90
C ASP A 187 -14.19 -49.85 -12.12
N PRO A 188 -13.74 -50.65 -11.13
CA PRO A 188 -12.55 -50.31 -10.36
C PRO A 188 -11.26 -50.16 -11.18
N TRP A 189 -11.11 -50.95 -12.28
CA TRP A 189 -9.94 -50.84 -13.16
C TRP A 189 -9.94 -49.59 -13.99
N LEU A 190 -11.12 -49.13 -14.47
CA LEU A 190 -11.24 -47.83 -15.12
C LEU A 190 -10.89 -46.70 -14.15
N ALA A 191 -11.35 -46.78 -12.89
CA ALA A 191 -11.03 -45.79 -11.89
C ALA A 191 -9.51 -45.72 -11.57
N ILE A 192 -8.88 -46.88 -11.35
CA ILE A 192 -7.43 -46.96 -11.05
C ILE A 192 -6.63 -46.41 -12.24
N THR A 193 -6.95 -46.82 -13.46
CA THR A 193 -6.25 -46.38 -14.68
C THR A 193 -6.41 -44.88 -14.89
N GLY A 194 -7.64 -44.36 -14.76
CA GLY A 194 -7.92 -42.92 -14.95
C GLY A 194 -7.31 -42.05 -13.86
N LEU A 195 -7.44 -42.46 -12.59
CA LEU A 195 -6.89 -41.71 -11.48
C LEU A 195 -5.36 -41.76 -11.39
N ALA A 196 -4.69 -42.78 -12.02
CA ALA A 196 -3.22 -42.83 -12.08
C ALA A 196 -2.61 -41.61 -12.81
N VAL A 197 -3.36 -40.95 -13.67
CA VAL A 197 -2.96 -39.70 -14.32
C VAL A 197 -2.68 -38.58 -13.31
N VAL A 198 -3.43 -38.52 -12.20
CA VAL A 198 -3.30 -37.46 -11.17
C VAL A 198 -1.93 -37.45 -10.50
N PRO A 199 -1.43 -38.55 -9.88
CA PRO A 199 -0.10 -38.54 -9.25
C PRO A 199 1.03 -38.37 -10.29
N ILE A 200 0.88 -38.80 -11.52
CA ILE A 200 1.86 -38.59 -12.59
C ILE A 200 1.99 -37.10 -12.90
N ILE A 201 0.89 -36.40 -13.16
CA ILE A 201 0.91 -34.94 -13.41
C ILE A 201 1.49 -34.22 -12.18
N PHE A 202 1.10 -34.62 -10.98
CA PHE A 202 1.60 -33.99 -9.75
C PHE A 202 3.11 -34.15 -9.60
N ALA A 203 3.66 -35.35 -9.86
CA ALA A 203 5.09 -35.62 -9.81
C ALA A 203 5.88 -34.77 -10.84
N ILE A 204 5.36 -34.66 -12.07
CA ILE A 204 5.98 -33.83 -13.12
C ILE A 204 5.89 -32.34 -12.75
N ASN A 205 4.78 -31.90 -12.19
CA ASN A 205 4.62 -30.52 -11.74
C ASN A 205 5.62 -30.17 -10.63
N LEU A 206 5.83 -31.06 -9.65
CA LEU A 206 6.88 -30.89 -8.63
C LEU A 206 8.30 -30.80 -9.22
N ALA A 207 8.59 -31.62 -10.23
CA ALA A 207 9.87 -31.59 -10.92
C ALA A 207 10.03 -30.28 -11.71
N TYR A 208 8.98 -29.84 -12.38
CA TYR A 208 8.95 -28.56 -13.09
C TYR A 208 9.20 -27.38 -12.14
N GLU A 209 8.48 -27.31 -11.04
CA GLU A 209 8.58 -26.25 -10.03
C GLU A 209 10.02 -26.11 -9.50
N LYS A 210 10.67 -27.24 -9.15
CA LYS A 210 12.08 -27.23 -8.71
C LYS A 210 13.05 -26.64 -9.73
N ILE A 211 12.76 -26.79 -11.02
CA ILE A 211 13.63 -26.35 -12.11
C ILE A 211 13.32 -24.90 -12.51
N ILE A 212 12.04 -24.52 -12.50
CA ILE A 212 11.60 -23.24 -13.02
C ILE A 212 11.75 -22.12 -11.99
N THR A 213 11.48 -22.38 -10.69
CA THR A 213 11.49 -21.36 -9.65
C THR A 213 12.82 -20.59 -9.57
N PRO A 214 14.00 -21.22 -9.48
CA PRO A 214 15.25 -20.47 -9.40
C PRO A 214 15.56 -19.64 -10.67
N ARG A 215 15.00 -20.04 -11.82
CA ARG A 215 15.13 -19.29 -13.08
C ARG A 215 14.20 -18.07 -13.10
N TRP A 216 12.99 -18.23 -12.58
CA TRP A 216 12.05 -17.13 -12.37
C TRP A 216 12.61 -16.11 -11.40
N ASP A 217 13.18 -16.55 -10.26
CA ASP A 217 13.76 -15.68 -9.24
C ASP A 217 14.91 -14.85 -9.81
N LEU A 218 15.78 -15.48 -10.62
CA LEU A 218 16.84 -14.76 -11.34
C LEU A 218 16.25 -13.75 -12.34
N GLY A 219 15.22 -14.11 -13.09
CA GLY A 219 14.54 -13.19 -14.01
C GLY A 219 13.94 -11.99 -13.28
N GLN A 220 13.33 -12.21 -12.12
CA GLN A 220 12.76 -11.15 -11.28
C GLN A 220 13.83 -10.21 -10.70
N SER A 221 14.98 -10.74 -10.23
CA SER A 221 16.07 -9.90 -9.75
C SER A 221 16.65 -9.03 -10.87
N LEU A 222 16.89 -9.61 -12.06
CA LEU A 222 17.39 -8.85 -13.21
C LEU A 222 16.37 -7.80 -13.71
N ARG A 223 15.06 -8.06 -13.57
CA ARG A 223 14.01 -7.08 -13.90
C ARG A 223 14.04 -5.91 -12.93
N ALA A 224 14.28 -6.17 -11.64
CA ALA A 224 14.48 -5.12 -10.64
C ALA A 224 15.73 -4.27 -10.96
N ASP A 225 16.85 -4.90 -11.36
CA ASP A 225 18.07 -4.19 -11.75
C ASP A 225 17.83 -3.28 -12.96
N VAL A 226 17.14 -3.77 -14.00
CA VAL A 226 16.76 -2.95 -15.18
C VAL A 226 15.89 -1.76 -14.75
N SER A 227 14.92 -1.98 -13.87
CA SER A 227 14.05 -0.91 -13.38
C SER A 227 14.83 0.13 -12.57
N THR A 228 15.79 -0.29 -11.75
CA THR A 228 16.66 0.60 -10.98
C THR A 228 17.53 1.47 -11.90
N ILE A 229 18.19 0.85 -12.89
CA ILE A 229 19.01 1.59 -13.86
C ILE A 229 18.16 2.58 -14.66
N ALA A 230 16.97 2.18 -15.10
CA ALA A 230 16.06 3.08 -15.80
C ALA A 230 15.66 4.28 -14.93
N HIS A 231 15.31 4.04 -13.67
CA HIS A 231 14.93 5.10 -12.72
C HIS A 231 16.08 6.08 -12.47
N GLU A 232 17.29 5.57 -12.20
CA GLU A 232 18.51 6.39 -12.05
C GLU A 232 18.78 7.25 -13.29
N SER A 233 18.65 6.65 -14.49
CA SER A 233 18.89 7.37 -15.76
C SER A 233 17.86 8.48 -16.00
N PHE A 234 16.61 8.26 -15.63
CA PHE A 234 15.57 9.30 -15.74
C PHE A 234 15.72 10.42 -14.71
N GLU A 235 15.96 10.09 -13.45
CA GLU A 235 16.21 11.09 -12.41
C GLU A 235 17.48 11.89 -12.67
N GLY A 236 18.55 11.20 -13.11
CA GLY A 236 19.83 11.78 -13.49
C GLY A 236 19.85 12.39 -14.89
N GLY A 237 18.74 12.47 -15.62
CA GLY A 237 18.67 12.86 -17.02
C GLY A 237 19.34 14.20 -17.32
N THR A 238 19.23 15.18 -16.44
CA THR A 238 19.93 16.48 -16.56
C THR A 238 21.44 16.31 -16.50
N VAL A 239 21.95 15.46 -15.60
CA VAL A 239 23.38 15.18 -15.45
C VAL A 239 23.90 14.43 -16.66
N VAL A 240 23.17 13.40 -17.12
CA VAL A 240 23.50 12.62 -18.32
C VAL A 240 23.63 13.56 -19.54
N LYS A 241 22.67 14.47 -19.71
CA LYS A 241 22.66 15.47 -20.79
C LYS A 241 23.79 16.49 -20.66
N ALA A 242 24.00 17.04 -19.47
CA ALA A 242 25.01 18.06 -19.22
C ALA A 242 26.45 17.53 -19.46
N LEU A 243 26.67 16.23 -19.21
CA LEU A 243 27.99 15.59 -19.39
C LEU A 243 28.15 14.85 -20.72
N GLY A 244 27.16 14.84 -21.62
CA GLY A 244 27.19 14.11 -22.90
C GLY A 244 27.39 12.60 -22.72
N ALA A 245 26.80 12.01 -21.65
CA ALA A 245 27.03 10.62 -21.24
C ALA A 245 25.96 9.66 -21.79
N GLU A 246 25.11 10.09 -22.74
CA GLU A 246 23.95 9.33 -23.23
C GLU A 246 24.34 7.96 -23.80
N GLN A 247 25.43 7.90 -24.56
CA GLN A 247 25.86 6.63 -25.16
C GLN A 247 26.28 5.63 -24.09
N ARG A 248 27.07 6.05 -23.10
CA ARG A 248 27.51 5.20 -21.99
C ARG A 248 26.34 4.68 -21.16
N GLU A 249 25.36 5.54 -20.92
CA GLU A 249 24.14 5.16 -20.17
C GLU A 249 23.27 4.19 -20.97
N SER A 250 23.14 4.40 -22.28
CA SER A 250 22.46 3.47 -23.19
C SER A 250 23.13 2.10 -23.25
N GLU A 251 24.46 2.06 -23.26
CA GLU A 251 25.23 0.80 -23.22
C GLU A 251 25.04 0.06 -21.89
N ARG A 252 25.07 0.78 -20.75
CA ARG A 252 24.80 0.24 -19.41
C ARG A 252 23.39 -0.37 -19.33
N PHE A 253 22.39 0.35 -19.79
CA PHE A 253 21.01 -0.12 -19.84
C PHE A 253 20.86 -1.34 -20.75
N SER A 254 21.43 -1.31 -21.94
CA SER A 254 21.38 -2.40 -22.91
C SER A 254 22.02 -3.68 -22.38
N ALA A 255 23.13 -3.57 -21.64
CA ALA A 255 23.78 -4.72 -21.00
C ALA A 255 22.85 -5.40 -19.98
N SER A 256 22.18 -4.63 -19.14
CA SER A 256 21.24 -5.15 -18.16
C SER A 256 20.00 -5.79 -18.82
N VAL A 257 19.43 -5.15 -19.84
CA VAL A 257 18.29 -5.68 -20.61
C VAL A 257 18.65 -6.99 -21.31
N ASN A 258 19.87 -7.10 -21.88
CA ASN A 258 20.34 -8.33 -22.49
C ASN A 258 20.46 -9.46 -21.46
N GLY A 259 20.93 -9.17 -20.24
CA GLY A 259 20.97 -10.13 -19.14
C GLY A 259 19.56 -10.66 -18.77
N LEU A 260 18.60 -9.76 -18.64
CA LEU A 260 17.19 -10.10 -18.41
C LEU A 260 16.62 -10.95 -19.56
N ARG A 261 16.84 -10.53 -20.81
CA ARG A 261 16.40 -11.29 -21.99
C ARG A 261 16.92 -12.74 -21.96
N ASP A 262 18.20 -12.93 -21.64
CA ASP A 262 18.80 -14.26 -21.63
C ASP A 262 18.25 -15.13 -20.48
N ALA A 263 17.91 -14.52 -19.34
CA ALA A 263 17.21 -15.20 -18.25
C ALA A 263 15.78 -15.60 -18.67
N ASP A 264 15.01 -14.68 -19.25
CA ASP A 264 13.64 -14.95 -19.73
C ASP A 264 13.62 -16.02 -20.84
N ILE A 265 14.62 -16.05 -21.74
CA ILE A 265 14.78 -17.13 -22.73
C ILE A 265 14.99 -18.49 -22.04
N LYS A 266 15.80 -18.55 -20.96
CA LYS A 266 15.98 -19.81 -20.21
C LYS A 266 14.69 -20.29 -19.54
N VAL A 267 13.90 -19.37 -18.99
CA VAL A 267 12.55 -19.66 -18.47
C VAL A 267 11.68 -20.21 -19.59
N GLY A 268 11.56 -19.47 -20.70
CA GLY A 268 10.74 -19.87 -21.84
C GLY A 268 11.11 -21.22 -22.44
N ARG A 269 12.41 -21.51 -22.59
CA ARG A 269 12.88 -22.82 -23.05
C ARG A 269 12.51 -23.96 -22.11
N THR A 270 12.51 -23.70 -20.79
CA THR A 270 12.10 -24.71 -19.80
C THR A 270 10.60 -24.98 -19.92
N SER A 271 9.78 -23.93 -19.92
CA SER A 271 8.32 -24.06 -20.09
C SER A 271 7.94 -24.74 -21.39
N ALA A 272 8.63 -24.40 -22.49
CA ALA A 272 8.39 -24.98 -23.80
C ALA A 272 8.55 -26.52 -23.88
N TRP A 273 9.35 -27.10 -22.98
CA TRP A 273 9.47 -28.57 -22.88
C TRP A 273 8.47 -29.18 -21.90
N PHE A 274 8.27 -28.55 -20.74
CA PHE A 274 7.44 -29.13 -19.68
C PHE A 274 5.95 -29.00 -19.95
N GLU A 275 5.49 -27.88 -20.51
CA GLU A 275 4.06 -27.66 -20.76
C GLU A 275 3.46 -28.70 -21.73
N PRO A 276 4.06 -28.97 -22.92
CA PRO A 276 3.55 -30.02 -23.80
C PRO A 276 3.67 -31.43 -23.19
N MET A 277 4.70 -31.68 -22.36
CA MET A 277 4.83 -32.95 -21.68
C MET A 277 3.71 -33.20 -20.69
N MET A 278 3.32 -32.16 -19.92
CA MET A 278 2.16 -32.23 -19.03
C MET A 278 0.85 -32.41 -19.81
N ASP A 279 0.71 -31.73 -20.95
CA ASP A 279 -0.47 -31.85 -21.81
C ASP A 279 -0.60 -33.23 -22.46
N LEU A 280 0.49 -33.94 -22.71
CA LEU A 280 0.50 -35.30 -23.28
C LEU A 280 -0.01 -36.38 -22.31
N ILE A 281 0.09 -36.16 -21.00
CA ILE A 281 -0.25 -37.21 -20.00
C ILE A 281 -1.73 -37.56 -20.04
N VAL A 282 -2.62 -36.58 -20.22
CA VAL A 282 -4.06 -36.80 -20.26
C VAL A 282 -4.48 -37.61 -21.51
N PRO A 283 -4.04 -37.29 -22.75
CA PRO A 283 -4.23 -38.16 -23.91
C PRO A 283 -3.67 -39.58 -23.72
N LEU A 284 -2.47 -39.72 -23.12
CA LEU A 284 -1.92 -41.04 -22.82
C LEU A 284 -2.79 -41.81 -21.83
N GLY A 285 -3.32 -41.14 -20.80
CA GLY A 285 -4.30 -41.70 -19.87
C GLY A 285 -5.59 -42.13 -20.57
N SER A 286 -6.06 -41.34 -21.54
CA SER A 286 -7.23 -41.68 -22.37
C SER A 286 -6.99 -42.91 -23.25
N VAL A 287 -5.78 -43.05 -23.84
CA VAL A 287 -5.40 -44.24 -24.59
C VAL A 287 -5.33 -45.47 -23.66
N ALA A 288 -4.72 -45.32 -22.48
CA ALA A 288 -4.67 -46.42 -21.49
C ALA A 288 -6.07 -46.86 -21.06
N LEU A 289 -6.97 -45.89 -20.79
CA LEU A 289 -8.40 -46.18 -20.52
C LEU A 289 -9.11 -46.89 -21.68
N MET A 290 -8.80 -46.50 -22.90
CA MET A 290 -9.38 -47.17 -24.08
C MET A 290 -8.91 -48.63 -24.17
N ILE A 291 -7.61 -48.90 -23.93
CA ILE A 291 -7.08 -50.27 -23.95
C ILE A 291 -7.67 -51.12 -22.80
N VAL A 292 -7.61 -50.63 -21.57
CA VAL A 292 -8.18 -51.34 -20.40
C VAL A 292 -9.68 -51.51 -20.55
N GLY A 293 -10.37 -50.45 -21.02
CA GLY A 293 -11.80 -50.47 -21.26
C GLY A 293 -12.22 -51.48 -22.33
N ALA A 294 -11.45 -51.64 -23.42
CA ALA A 294 -11.70 -52.65 -24.42
C ALA A 294 -11.63 -54.08 -23.87
N TYR A 295 -10.57 -54.42 -23.08
CA TYR A 295 -10.46 -55.71 -22.42
C TYR A 295 -11.60 -55.97 -21.40
N ARG A 296 -12.00 -54.92 -20.68
CA ARG A 296 -13.11 -55.03 -19.70
C ARG A 296 -14.48 -55.15 -20.39
N ALA A 297 -14.66 -54.50 -21.54
CA ALA A 297 -15.87 -54.58 -22.36
C ALA A 297 -15.99 -55.99 -23.02
N GLU A 298 -14.88 -56.53 -23.56
CA GLU A 298 -14.84 -57.91 -24.09
C GLU A 298 -15.23 -58.96 -23.01
N ALA A 299 -14.77 -58.72 -21.77
CA ALA A 299 -15.14 -59.53 -20.61
C ALA A 299 -16.60 -59.33 -20.13
N GLY A 300 -17.36 -58.43 -20.75
CA GLY A 300 -18.73 -58.09 -20.37
C GLY A 300 -18.89 -57.34 -19.06
N ALA A 301 -17.78 -56.81 -18.51
CA ALA A 301 -17.76 -56.12 -17.20
C ALA A 301 -18.15 -54.64 -17.29
N VAL A 302 -17.96 -54.00 -18.46
CA VAL A 302 -18.30 -52.59 -18.72
C VAL A 302 -18.94 -52.45 -20.10
N THR A 303 -19.71 -51.37 -20.28
CA THR A 303 -20.25 -50.97 -21.58
C THR A 303 -19.30 -50.06 -22.33
N VAL A 304 -19.49 -49.89 -23.62
CA VAL A 304 -18.74 -48.92 -24.43
C VAL A 304 -18.97 -47.49 -23.92
N GLY A 305 -20.21 -47.17 -23.54
CA GLY A 305 -20.52 -45.86 -22.93
C GLY A 305 -19.79 -45.61 -21.62
N ASN A 306 -19.57 -46.63 -20.79
CA ASN A 306 -18.75 -46.48 -19.56
C ASN A 306 -17.31 -46.07 -19.91
N VAL A 307 -16.71 -46.66 -20.96
CA VAL A 307 -15.37 -46.30 -21.43
C VAL A 307 -15.33 -44.86 -21.95
N VAL A 308 -16.32 -44.46 -22.74
CA VAL A 308 -16.46 -43.08 -23.25
C VAL A 308 -16.59 -42.08 -22.10
N SER A 309 -17.45 -42.41 -21.12
CA SER A 309 -17.57 -41.57 -19.89
C SER A 309 -16.24 -41.43 -19.14
N ALA A 310 -15.54 -42.55 -18.94
CA ALA A 310 -14.27 -42.54 -18.21
C ALA A 310 -13.19 -41.71 -18.91
N ILE A 311 -13.07 -41.80 -20.22
CA ILE A 311 -12.17 -40.97 -21.05
C ILE A 311 -12.50 -39.49 -20.90
N TYR A 312 -13.79 -39.14 -20.99
CA TYR A 312 -14.24 -37.77 -20.79
C TYR A 312 -13.90 -37.25 -19.40
N LEU A 313 -14.19 -38.05 -18.35
CA LEU A 313 -13.92 -37.67 -16.96
C LEU A 313 -12.43 -37.45 -16.70
N VAL A 314 -11.53 -38.27 -17.25
CA VAL A 314 -10.07 -38.05 -17.11
C VAL A 314 -9.63 -36.77 -17.83
N THR A 315 -10.19 -36.48 -19.00
CA THR A 315 -9.90 -35.22 -19.70
C THR A 315 -10.28 -33.99 -18.90
N LEU A 316 -11.36 -34.05 -18.11
CA LEU A 316 -11.78 -32.96 -17.22
C LEU A 316 -10.79 -32.71 -16.07
N LEU A 317 -10.04 -33.71 -15.61
CA LEU A 317 -9.13 -33.58 -14.46
C LEU A 317 -7.86 -32.76 -14.76
N ALA A 318 -7.54 -32.54 -16.04
CA ALA A 318 -6.34 -31.81 -16.45
C ALA A 318 -6.30 -30.36 -15.93
N VAL A 319 -7.41 -29.62 -16.08
CA VAL A 319 -7.48 -28.20 -15.71
C VAL A 319 -7.41 -27.96 -14.18
N PRO A 320 -8.18 -28.70 -13.35
CA PRO A 320 -8.06 -28.63 -11.89
C PRO A 320 -6.67 -28.83 -11.35
N ILE A 321 -5.96 -29.85 -11.84
CA ILE A 321 -4.64 -30.23 -11.32
C ILE A 321 -3.62 -29.10 -11.60
N ARG A 322 -3.67 -28.50 -12.80
CA ARG A 322 -2.83 -27.35 -13.13
C ARG A 322 -3.18 -26.11 -12.31
N GLY A 323 -4.49 -25.87 -12.09
CA GLY A 323 -4.95 -24.74 -11.27
C GLY A 323 -4.49 -24.80 -9.82
N LEU A 324 -4.42 -26.01 -9.23
CA LEU A 324 -3.88 -26.22 -7.89
C LEU A 324 -2.40 -25.82 -7.79
N GLY A 325 -1.57 -26.22 -8.76
CA GLY A 325 -0.15 -25.83 -8.81
C GLY A 325 0.02 -24.32 -8.84
N TRP A 326 -0.78 -23.63 -9.66
CA TRP A 326 -0.71 -22.16 -9.74
C TRP A 326 -1.05 -21.47 -8.39
N VAL A 327 -2.11 -21.92 -7.70
CA VAL A 327 -2.49 -21.36 -6.39
C VAL A 327 -1.38 -21.56 -5.36
N LEU A 328 -0.79 -22.77 -5.31
CA LEU A 328 0.29 -23.08 -4.38
C LEU A 328 1.54 -22.24 -4.68
N GLY A 329 1.87 -22.02 -5.95
CA GLY A 329 3.00 -21.18 -6.37
C GLY A 329 2.84 -19.70 -6.00
N GLN A 330 1.61 -19.15 -6.00
CA GLN A 330 1.34 -17.76 -5.63
C GLN A 330 1.21 -17.53 -4.12
N MET A 331 0.95 -18.57 -3.35
CA MET A 331 0.69 -18.46 -1.91
C MET A 331 1.83 -17.81 -1.11
N PRO A 332 3.13 -18.12 -1.34
CA PRO A 332 4.22 -17.48 -0.61
C PRO A 332 4.22 -15.96 -0.76
N GLN A 333 4.02 -15.45 -1.98
CA GLN A 333 3.97 -14.02 -2.27
C GLN A 333 2.76 -13.36 -1.57
N ALA A 334 1.59 -13.99 -1.63
CA ALA A 334 0.40 -13.50 -0.95
C ALA A 334 0.60 -13.41 0.57
N LEU A 335 1.26 -14.40 1.19
CA LEU A 335 1.54 -14.39 2.63
C LEU A 335 2.53 -13.28 3.03
N VAL A 336 3.55 -13.02 2.20
CA VAL A 336 4.50 -11.91 2.44
C VAL A 336 3.77 -10.57 2.33
N ALA A 337 2.97 -10.38 1.30
CA ALA A 337 2.18 -9.17 1.09
C ALA A 337 1.17 -8.94 2.23
N PHE A 338 0.41 -9.97 2.61
CA PHE A 338 -0.52 -9.90 3.73
C PHE A 338 0.16 -9.55 5.06
N ARG A 339 1.36 -10.10 5.31
CA ARG A 339 2.16 -9.75 6.49
C ARG A 339 2.55 -8.28 6.49
N ARG A 340 3.01 -7.71 5.36
CA ARG A 340 3.39 -6.30 5.26
C ARG A 340 2.21 -5.36 5.53
N VAL A 341 1.02 -5.68 5.01
CA VAL A 341 -0.22 -4.98 5.34
C VAL A 341 -0.50 -5.07 6.83
N GLY A 342 -0.33 -6.27 7.41
CA GLY A 342 -0.53 -6.53 8.83
C GLY A 342 0.44 -5.80 9.75
N GLU A 343 1.70 -5.63 9.37
CA GLU A 343 2.71 -4.88 10.13
C GLU A 343 2.27 -3.42 10.33
N ILE A 344 1.74 -2.77 9.29
CA ILE A 344 1.24 -1.40 9.38
C ILE A 344 -0.02 -1.35 10.27
N ALA A 345 -0.95 -2.28 10.07
CA ALA A 345 -2.17 -2.34 10.87
C ALA A 345 -1.90 -2.58 12.37
N GLN A 346 -0.88 -3.37 12.68
CA GLN A 346 -0.47 -3.66 14.06
C GLN A 346 0.24 -2.47 14.71
N ALA A 347 1.11 -1.78 13.98
CA ALA A 347 1.77 -0.58 14.48
C ALA A 347 0.75 0.49 14.95
N ALA A 348 -0.40 0.60 14.30
CA ALA A 348 -1.45 1.52 14.69
C ALA A 348 -2.18 1.14 16.00
N THR A 349 -2.06 -0.11 16.46
CA THR A 349 -2.66 -0.55 17.75
C THR A 349 -1.81 -0.16 18.96
N GLU A 350 -0.57 0.22 18.74
CA GLU A 350 0.37 0.66 19.77
C GLU A 350 0.35 2.19 19.97
N VAL A 351 -0.51 2.89 19.23
CA VAL A 351 -0.68 4.34 19.37
C VAL A 351 -1.58 4.62 20.57
N ASP A 352 -1.13 5.56 21.43
CA ASP A 352 -1.89 5.99 22.60
C ASP A 352 -3.23 6.62 22.22
N GLU A 353 -4.19 6.52 23.13
CA GLU A 353 -5.50 7.14 22.95
C GLU A 353 -5.36 8.68 22.82
N PRO A 354 -6.19 9.32 21.98
CA PRO A 354 -6.20 10.77 21.88
C PRO A 354 -6.50 11.40 23.25
N GLY A 355 -5.91 12.57 23.51
CA GLY A 355 -6.17 13.32 24.71
C GLY A 355 -7.67 13.63 24.90
N HIS A 356 -8.08 13.80 26.14
CA HIS A 356 -9.48 13.93 26.54
C HIS A 356 -9.77 15.21 27.34
N VAL A 357 -8.74 16.03 27.60
CA VAL A 357 -8.88 17.29 28.35
C VAL A 357 -9.10 18.44 27.37
N ASP A 358 -10.21 19.13 27.50
CA ASP A 358 -10.46 20.36 26.76
C ASP A 358 -9.76 21.54 27.45
N VAL A 359 -9.03 22.34 26.68
CA VAL A 359 -8.40 23.58 27.14
C VAL A 359 -9.03 24.77 26.40
N SER A 360 -8.98 25.96 27.01
CA SER A 360 -9.50 27.19 26.38
C SER A 360 -8.80 27.43 25.02
N ARG A 361 -9.54 27.92 24.04
CA ARG A 361 -9.00 28.36 22.75
C ARG A 361 -8.60 29.85 22.74
N ASP A 362 -8.93 30.58 23.80
CA ASP A 362 -8.72 32.01 23.87
C ASP A 362 -7.31 32.37 24.34
N GLY A 363 -6.75 33.41 23.72
CA GLY A 363 -5.47 33.99 24.09
C GLY A 363 -4.24 33.17 23.70
N ALA A 364 -3.07 33.71 23.98
CA ALA A 364 -1.79 33.04 23.78
C ALA A 364 -1.57 31.93 24.83
N GLY A 365 -0.96 30.81 24.41
CA GLY A 365 -0.69 29.66 25.29
C GLY A 365 0.70 29.70 25.88
N ARG A 366 0.86 29.26 27.14
CA ARG A 366 2.16 29.02 27.78
C ARG A 366 2.61 27.60 27.52
N VAL A 367 3.81 27.42 26.93
CA VAL A 367 4.40 26.08 26.79
C VAL A 367 5.58 25.95 27.74
N LYS A 368 5.58 24.89 28.55
CA LYS A 368 6.64 24.64 29.51
C LYS A 368 7.18 23.23 29.37
N PHE A 369 8.49 23.12 29.24
CA PHE A 369 9.24 21.87 29.32
C PHE A 369 9.84 21.74 30.72
N THR A 370 9.66 20.60 31.36
CA THR A 370 10.17 20.33 32.70
C THR A 370 11.04 19.08 32.65
N ALA A 371 12.37 19.29 32.68
CA ALA A 371 13.38 18.23 32.63
C ALA A 371 13.08 17.15 31.57
N ALA A 372 12.69 17.60 30.38
CA ALA A 372 12.22 16.70 29.33
C ALA A 372 13.38 16.06 28.55
N ASP A 373 13.44 14.73 28.56
CA ASP A 373 14.27 13.92 27.67
C ASP A 373 13.49 13.55 26.45
N ILE A 374 13.95 13.92 25.24
CA ILE A 374 13.23 13.69 24.00
C ILE A 374 14.06 12.79 23.09
N GLY A 375 13.49 11.67 22.71
CA GLY A 375 14.07 10.69 21.83
C GLY A 375 13.50 10.71 20.41
N ALA A 376 14.25 10.11 19.48
CA ALA A 376 13.74 9.71 18.18
C ALA A 376 14.02 8.22 17.98
N ASP A 377 13.18 7.57 17.13
CA ASP A 377 13.39 6.20 16.71
C ASP A 377 14.76 6.08 15.99
N ASP A 378 15.60 5.15 16.43
CA ASP A 378 16.94 4.89 15.87
C ASP A 378 16.91 4.04 14.59
N GLY A 379 15.72 3.64 14.13
CA GLY A 379 15.50 2.80 12.96
C GLY A 379 15.62 1.30 13.20
N ASP A 380 16.15 0.89 14.37
CA ASP A 380 16.27 -0.52 14.79
C ASP A 380 15.22 -0.90 15.85
N GLY A 381 14.25 -0.01 16.10
CA GLY A 381 13.18 -0.19 17.09
C GLY A 381 13.60 0.22 18.51
N GLY A 382 14.73 0.95 18.66
CA GLY A 382 15.16 1.64 19.87
C GLY A 382 14.84 3.13 19.84
N LEU A 383 14.82 3.77 21.00
CA LEU A 383 14.71 5.23 21.17
C LEU A 383 16.09 5.80 21.50
N ALA A 384 16.68 6.56 20.58
CA ALA A 384 17.88 7.34 20.85
C ALA A 384 17.48 8.68 21.47
N VAL A 385 17.91 8.96 22.69
CA VAL A 385 17.68 10.26 23.35
C VAL A 385 18.53 11.34 22.65
N ILE A 386 17.86 12.28 21.99
CA ILE A 386 18.48 13.41 21.27
C ILE A 386 18.63 14.62 22.18
N LEU A 387 17.61 14.91 22.99
CA LEU A 387 17.60 16.05 23.94
C LEU A 387 17.53 15.52 25.35
N ARG A 388 18.30 16.13 26.27
CA ARG A 388 18.40 15.70 27.66
C ARG A 388 18.09 16.83 28.61
N GLU A 389 17.26 16.57 29.61
CA GLU A 389 16.93 17.47 30.72
C GLU A 389 16.51 18.88 30.24
N VAL A 390 15.78 18.94 29.09
CA VAL A 390 15.36 20.25 28.56
C VAL A 390 14.35 20.88 29.49
N SER A 391 14.72 22.07 29.99
CA SER A 391 13.85 22.95 30.77
C SER A 391 13.77 24.30 30.07
N LEU A 392 12.57 24.64 29.60
CA LEU A 392 12.31 25.81 28.79
C LEU A 392 10.88 26.27 29.02
N GLU A 393 10.65 27.57 29.07
CA GLU A 393 9.32 28.16 29.14
C GLU A 393 9.13 29.18 28.00
N LEU A 394 8.04 29.05 27.28
CA LEU A 394 7.58 30.00 26.27
C LEU A 394 6.49 30.85 26.88
N GLU A 395 6.79 32.09 27.15
CA GLU A 395 5.86 33.05 27.77
C GLU A 395 4.72 33.42 26.80
N PRO A 396 3.48 33.51 27.30
CA PRO A 396 2.33 33.84 26.46
C PRO A 396 2.49 35.13 25.66
N GLY A 397 2.25 35.07 24.35
CA GLY A 397 2.27 36.22 23.45
C GLY A 397 3.64 36.78 23.14
N THR A 398 4.73 36.09 23.51
CA THR A 398 6.12 36.48 23.21
C THR A 398 6.70 35.68 22.05
N VAL A 399 7.76 36.23 21.44
CA VAL A 399 8.56 35.56 20.42
C VAL A 399 9.83 35.03 21.08
N THR A 400 10.02 33.71 21.07
CA THR A 400 11.23 33.05 21.55
C THR A 400 12.04 32.50 20.37
N ALA A 401 13.31 32.95 20.24
CA ALA A 401 14.24 32.44 19.22
C ALA A 401 15.06 31.28 19.79
N LEU A 402 15.03 30.15 19.12
CA LEU A 402 15.83 28.96 19.39
C LEU A 402 17.11 29.00 18.52
N VAL A 403 18.28 29.08 19.12
CA VAL A 403 19.56 29.25 18.44
C VAL A 403 20.51 28.11 18.83
N GLY A 404 21.38 27.71 17.92
CA GLY A 404 22.36 26.64 18.15
C GLY A 404 22.96 26.10 16.87
N ALA A 405 24.03 25.34 16.98
CA ALA A 405 24.67 24.70 15.83
C ALA A 405 23.73 23.71 15.11
N THR A 406 24.04 23.40 13.84
CA THR A 406 23.34 22.32 13.12
C THR A 406 23.55 20.99 13.87
N GLY A 407 22.46 20.24 14.07
CA GLY A 407 22.51 19.01 14.87
C GLY A 407 22.36 19.20 16.39
N ALA A 408 22.26 20.44 16.91
CA ALA A 408 22.07 20.69 18.35
C ALA A 408 20.72 20.20 18.91
N GLY A 409 19.75 19.84 18.06
CA GLY A 409 18.43 19.34 18.48
C GLY A 409 17.29 20.36 18.37
N LYS A 410 17.49 21.52 17.73
CA LYS A 410 16.48 22.59 17.60
C LYS A 410 15.15 22.11 16.98
N THR A 411 15.21 21.41 15.86
CA THR A 411 14.01 20.82 15.22
C THR A 411 13.31 19.83 16.15
N THR A 412 14.05 19.10 16.97
CA THR A 412 13.46 18.16 17.95
C THR A 412 12.71 18.92 19.05
N VAL A 413 13.21 20.07 19.52
CA VAL A 413 12.48 20.95 20.44
C VAL A 413 11.20 21.48 19.79
N ALA A 414 11.29 21.95 18.53
CA ALA A 414 10.12 22.43 17.78
C ALA A 414 9.04 21.35 17.60
N LEU A 415 9.46 20.13 17.28
CA LEU A 415 8.54 18.98 17.15
C LEU A 415 7.92 18.61 18.51
N ALA A 416 8.69 18.68 19.60
CA ALA A 416 8.19 18.40 20.93
C ALA A 416 7.20 19.47 21.40
N ALA A 417 7.45 20.75 21.11
CA ALA A 417 6.52 21.85 21.38
C ALA A 417 5.17 21.69 20.63
N ALA A 418 5.15 20.93 19.52
CA ALA A 418 3.94 20.59 18.76
C ALA A 418 3.42 19.17 19.03
N ARG A 419 3.94 18.45 20.06
CA ARG A 419 3.65 17.04 20.37
C ARG A 419 3.87 16.07 19.19
N LEU A 420 4.72 16.42 18.24
CA LEU A 420 5.13 15.54 17.14
C LEU A 420 6.37 14.69 17.49
N ALA A 421 7.06 15.05 18.58
CA ALA A 421 8.03 14.23 19.31
C ALA A 421 7.59 14.19 20.78
N ARG A 422 7.69 13.01 21.41
CA ARG A 422 7.24 12.81 22.80
C ARG A 422 8.42 12.78 23.75
N PRO A 423 8.25 13.30 24.98
CA PRO A 423 9.25 13.10 26.01
C PRO A 423 9.32 11.62 26.41
N VAL A 424 10.55 11.12 26.64
CA VAL A 424 10.82 9.79 27.22
C VAL A 424 10.78 9.89 28.74
N GLU A 425 11.29 11.00 29.28
CA GLU A 425 11.22 11.38 30.68
C GLU A 425 10.89 12.88 30.78
N GLY A 426 10.36 13.31 31.92
CA GLY A 426 9.90 14.69 32.13
C GLY A 426 8.52 14.91 31.51
N GLU A 427 8.10 16.18 31.38
CA GLU A 427 6.77 16.56 30.87
C GLU A 427 6.85 17.84 30.03
N ILE A 428 5.85 17.98 29.12
CA ILE A 428 5.62 19.20 28.34
C ILE A 428 4.17 19.60 28.52
N THR A 429 3.94 20.81 29.03
CA THR A 429 2.60 21.31 29.34
C THR A 429 2.22 22.50 28.46
N LEU A 430 0.92 22.64 28.20
CA LEU A 430 0.29 23.85 27.67
C LEU A 430 -0.64 24.41 28.75
N ASP A 431 -0.35 25.61 29.27
CA ASP A 431 -1.07 26.22 30.38
C ASP A 431 -1.19 25.30 31.61
N ASP A 432 -0.08 24.68 31.99
CA ASP A 432 0.05 23.73 33.10
C ASP A 432 -0.77 22.40 32.90
N VAL A 433 -1.32 22.15 31.72
CA VAL A 433 -1.96 20.88 31.35
C VAL A 433 -1.00 20.08 30.48
N ASP A 434 -0.79 18.80 30.84
CA ASP A 434 0.06 17.91 30.04
C ASP A 434 -0.46 17.80 28.59
N MET A 435 0.40 18.10 27.63
CA MET A 435 0.06 18.11 26.21
C MET A 435 -0.43 16.74 25.71
N GLU A 436 -0.03 15.64 26.34
CA GLU A 436 -0.51 14.31 25.96
C GLU A 436 -1.98 14.09 26.30
N SER A 437 -2.47 14.78 27.32
CA SER A 437 -3.85 14.70 27.77
C SER A 437 -4.81 15.63 27.02
N ILE A 438 -4.30 16.61 26.23
CA ILE A 438 -5.14 17.62 25.58
C ILE A 438 -5.81 17.05 24.33
N ALA A 439 -7.14 17.18 24.27
CA ALA A 439 -7.92 16.88 23.09
C ALA A 439 -7.69 17.93 21.98
N GLY A 440 -7.55 17.49 20.73
CA GLY A 440 -7.46 18.41 19.59
C GLY A 440 -6.28 19.40 19.66
N LEU A 441 -5.12 19.00 20.21
CA LEU A 441 -3.95 19.87 20.40
C LEU A 441 -3.56 20.63 19.11
N GLY A 442 -3.76 20.05 17.93
CA GLY A 442 -3.47 20.70 16.65
C GLY A 442 -4.31 21.95 16.36
N GLU A 443 -5.37 22.22 17.14
CA GLU A 443 -6.16 23.46 17.07
C GLU A 443 -5.54 24.58 17.94
N HIS A 444 -4.68 24.20 18.88
CA HIS A 444 -4.02 25.12 19.82
C HIS A 444 -2.58 25.41 19.39
N VAL A 445 -1.89 24.42 18.86
CA VAL A 445 -0.46 24.50 18.48
C VAL A 445 -0.31 24.19 17.00
N ALA A 446 0.26 25.14 16.25
CA ALA A 446 0.55 24.95 14.84
C ALA A 446 2.07 24.95 14.60
N LEU A 447 2.55 24.01 13.79
CA LEU A 447 3.94 23.92 13.34
C LEU A 447 4.04 24.23 11.84
N VAL A 448 4.93 25.15 11.49
CA VAL A 448 5.36 25.35 10.10
C VAL A 448 6.75 24.74 9.94
N PRO A 449 6.87 23.63 9.18
CA PRO A 449 8.14 22.93 9.05
C PRO A 449 9.09 23.64 8.08
N GLN A 450 10.38 23.33 8.16
CA GLN A 450 11.43 23.86 7.30
C GLN A 450 11.12 23.64 5.81
N THR A 451 10.67 22.45 5.44
CA THR A 451 10.26 22.14 4.06
C THR A 451 8.74 22.27 3.94
N ALA A 452 8.30 23.36 3.31
CA ALA A 452 6.89 23.62 3.06
C ALA A 452 6.34 22.65 2.01
N PHE A 453 5.31 21.89 2.36
CA PHE A 453 4.59 21.00 1.45
C PHE A 453 3.32 21.67 0.92
N VAL A 454 3.14 21.63 -0.41
CA VAL A 454 1.97 22.16 -1.13
C VAL A 454 1.28 21.00 -1.84
N PHE A 455 -0.01 20.86 -1.59
CA PHE A 455 -0.85 19.85 -2.27
C PHE A 455 -1.24 20.34 -3.68
N ALA A 456 -1.40 19.40 -4.62
CA ALA A 456 -2.06 19.70 -5.88
C ALA A 456 -3.53 20.00 -5.60
N GLY A 457 -3.98 21.21 -5.92
CA GLY A 457 -5.33 21.69 -5.61
C GLY A 457 -5.40 23.21 -5.62
N SER A 458 -6.51 23.80 -5.22
CA SER A 458 -6.65 25.25 -5.14
C SER A 458 -5.79 25.86 -4.01
N VAL A 459 -5.55 27.16 -4.08
CA VAL A 459 -4.95 27.91 -2.96
C VAL A 459 -5.83 27.77 -1.72
N ARG A 460 -7.14 27.89 -1.87
CA ARG A 460 -8.14 27.70 -0.80
C ARG A 460 -7.92 26.35 -0.10
N ASP A 461 -7.95 25.25 -0.87
CA ASP A 461 -7.77 23.89 -0.32
C ASP A 461 -6.42 23.73 0.40
N ASN A 462 -5.39 24.37 -0.10
CA ASN A 462 -4.06 24.36 0.53
C ASN A 462 -4.01 25.13 1.84
N VAL A 463 -4.75 26.22 2.00
CA VAL A 463 -4.77 27.01 3.23
C VAL A 463 -5.70 26.37 4.26
N THR A 464 -6.90 25.98 3.84
CA THR A 464 -7.93 25.44 4.76
C THR A 464 -7.77 23.95 5.09
N LEU A 465 -7.08 23.19 4.22
CA LEU A 465 -7.02 21.72 4.27
C LEU A 465 -8.41 21.04 4.27
N GLY A 466 -9.39 21.68 3.62
CA GLY A 466 -10.76 21.19 3.51
C GLY A 466 -11.66 21.49 4.70
N GLU A 467 -11.19 22.26 5.68
CA GLU A 467 -12.02 22.77 6.77
C GLU A 467 -12.80 24.01 6.31
N ASP A 468 -13.91 24.28 6.99
CA ASP A 468 -14.83 25.37 6.65
C ASP A 468 -14.39 26.69 7.29
N PHE A 469 -13.59 27.46 6.55
CA PHE A 469 -13.19 28.84 6.89
C PHE A 469 -13.81 29.83 5.91
N SER A 470 -14.16 31.02 6.38
CA SER A 470 -14.64 32.08 5.50
C SER A 470 -13.52 32.59 4.58
N ASP A 471 -13.90 33.12 3.40
CA ASP A 471 -12.93 33.75 2.49
C ASP A 471 -12.17 34.89 3.16
N ASP A 472 -12.83 35.63 4.04
CA ASP A 472 -12.21 36.72 4.80
C ASP A 472 -11.15 36.20 5.78
N ASP A 473 -11.35 35.04 6.38
CA ASP A 473 -10.36 34.40 7.25
C ASP A 473 -9.15 33.95 6.45
N VAL A 474 -9.40 33.34 5.28
CA VAL A 474 -8.31 32.89 4.38
C VAL A 474 -7.50 34.09 3.89
N TRP A 475 -8.16 35.16 3.43
CA TRP A 475 -7.45 36.38 2.99
C TRP A 475 -6.66 37.04 4.12
N ARG A 476 -7.21 37.13 5.32
CA ARG A 476 -6.48 37.64 6.49
C ARG A 476 -5.25 36.80 6.82
N ALA A 477 -5.34 35.48 6.72
CA ALA A 477 -4.20 34.59 6.94
C ALA A 477 -3.12 34.78 5.85
N LEU A 478 -3.52 34.96 4.59
CA LEU A 478 -2.61 35.25 3.47
C LEU A 478 -1.93 36.64 3.64
N GLU A 479 -2.65 37.63 4.13
CA GLU A 479 -2.13 38.96 4.42
C GLU A 479 -1.07 38.90 5.54
N ARG A 480 -1.39 38.24 6.66
CA ARG A 480 -0.45 38.05 7.77
C ARG A 480 0.80 37.26 7.37
N ALA A 481 0.69 36.36 6.40
CA ALA A 481 1.82 35.61 5.82
C ALA A 481 2.53 36.39 4.70
N ASN A 482 2.11 37.61 4.39
CA ASN A 482 2.66 38.50 3.35
C ASN A 482 2.73 37.82 1.96
N VAL A 483 1.64 37.11 1.55
CA VAL A 483 1.57 36.35 0.29
C VAL A 483 0.34 36.72 -0.58
N THR A 484 -0.45 37.70 -0.17
CA THR A 484 -1.67 38.16 -0.85
C THR A 484 -1.44 38.54 -2.31
N ASP A 485 -0.45 39.37 -2.59
CA ASP A 485 -0.14 39.83 -3.96
C ASP A 485 0.21 38.68 -4.89
N VAL A 486 0.94 37.69 -4.35
CA VAL A 486 1.29 36.47 -5.09
C VAL A 486 0.02 35.71 -5.46
N VAL A 487 -0.87 35.47 -4.48
CA VAL A 487 -2.10 34.72 -4.69
C VAL A 487 -3.04 35.44 -5.65
N GLN A 488 -3.19 36.74 -5.54
CA GLN A 488 -3.99 37.57 -6.49
C GLN A 488 -3.47 37.49 -7.93
N GLY A 489 -2.15 37.33 -8.09
CA GLY A 489 -1.50 37.20 -9.40
C GLY A 489 -1.51 35.77 -9.96
N LEU A 490 -1.98 34.76 -9.18
CA LEU A 490 -2.05 33.39 -9.64
C LEU A 490 -3.31 33.09 -10.45
N GLY A 491 -3.18 32.11 -11.34
CA GLY A 491 -4.30 31.56 -12.11
C GLY A 491 -4.45 32.12 -13.51
N LYS A 492 -5.39 31.54 -14.27
CA LYS A 492 -5.78 31.95 -15.62
C LYS A 492 -7.26 31.68 -15.83
N GLY A 493 -7.94 32.59 -16.56
CA GLY A 493 -9.37 32.44 -16.84
C GLY A 493 -10.22 32.60 -15.57
N ASP A 494 -11.13 31.65 -15.31
CA ASP A 494 -12.07 31.70 -14.17
C ASP A 494 -11.46 31.22 -12.86
N ALA A 495 -10.31 30.53 -12.89
CA ALA A 495 -9.62 30.00 -11.70
C ALA A 495 -8.46 30.93 -11.30
N THR A 496 -8.77 32.00 -10.55
CA THR A 496 -7.81 33.02 -10.09
C THR A 496 -7.90 33.21 -8.57
N GLY A 497 -6.89 33.80 -7.97
CA GLY A 497 -6.87 34.09 -6.53
C GLY A 497 -6.94 32.82 -5.68
N LEU A 498 -7.95 32.71 -4.81
CA LEU A 498 -8.15 31.53 -3.94
C LEU A 498 -8.44 30.25 -4.71
N ASP A 499 -9.05 30.35 -5.88
CA ASP A 499 -9.42 29.20 -6.72
C ASP A 499 -8.33 28.84 -7.74
N ALA A 500 -7.20 29.58 -7.75
CA ALA A 500 -6.04 29.26 -8.57
C ALA A 500 -5.47 27.90 -8.20
N VAL A 501 -5.23 27.03 -9.21
CA VAL A 501 -4.73 25.68 -9.02
C VAL A 501 -3.20 25.69 -8.90
N LEU A 502 -2.72 25.07 -7.83
CA LEU A 502 -1.31 24.83 -7.57
C LEU A 502 -0.90 23.48 -8.14
N ALA A 503 0.28 23.45 -8.77
CA ALA A 503 0.86 22.22 -9.29
C ALA A 503 1.33 21.29 -8.15
N GLU A 504 1.55 20.04 -8.46
CA GLU A 504 2.11 19.06 -7.52
C GLU A 504 3.39 19.61 -6.85
N ARG A 505 3.46 19.50 -5.52
CA ARG A 505 4.54 20.05 -4.67
C ARG A 505 4.77 21.56 -4.85
N GLY A 506 3.78 22.28 -5.40
CA GLY A 506 3.89 23.71 -5.62
C GLY A 506 5.00 24.12 -6.60
N MET A 507 5.23 23.32 -7.66
CA MET A 507 6.31 23.57 -8.63
C MET A 507 6.13 24.90 -9.38
N ASN A 508 4.94 25.47 -9.38
CA ASN A 508 4.64 26.79 -9.96
C ASN A 508 4.84 27.95 -8.96
N LEU A 509 5.36 27.68 -7.76
CA LEU A 509 5.67 28.67 -6.74
C LEU A 509 7.19 28.68 -6.43
N SER A 510 7.73 29.87 -6.08
CA SER A 510 9.08 29.95 -5.53
C SER A 510 9.18 29.33 -4.14
N GLY A 511 10.40 29.06 -3.63
CA GLY A 511 10.62 28.51 -2.29
C GLY A 511 9.98 29.39 -1.20
N GLY A 512 10.23 30.69 -1.23
CA GLY A 512 9.66 31.63 -0.28
C GLY A 512 8.15 31.80 -0.40
N GLN A 513 7.57 31.64 -1.62
CA GLN A 513 6.12 31.64 -1.80
C GLN A 513 5.48 30.39 -1.17
N ARG A 514 6.10 29.23 -1.33
CA ARG A 514 5.64 27.99 -0.66
C ARG A 514 5.70 28.11 0.87
N GLN A 515 6.79 28.65 1.43
CA GLN A 515 6.92 28.85 2.86
C GLN A 515 5.85 29.79 3.41
N ARG A 516 5.60 30.94 2.74
CA ARG A 516 4.55 31.88 3.16
C ARG A 516 3.14 31.29 3.04
N LEU A 517 2.88 30.47 2.03
CA LEU A 517 1.61 29.75 1.92
C LEU A 517 1.43 28.72 3.07
N ALA A 518 2.49 28.02 3.45
CA ALA A 518 2.46 27.11 4.61
C ALA A 518 2.25 27.88 5.92
N LEU A 519 2.80 29.08 6.05
CA LEU A 519 2.53 29.96 7.18
C LEU A 519 1.07 30.41 7.22
N ALA A 520 0.47 30.81 6.08
CA ALA A 520 -0.95 31.15 6.00
C ALA A 520 -1.84 29.99 6.43
N ARG A 521 -1.50 28.73 6.03
CA ARG A 521 -2.17 27.50 6.47
C ARG A 521 -2.17 27.33 7.99
N ALA A 522 -1.07 27.69 8.67
CA ALA A 522 -1.00 27.66 10.12
C ALA A 522 -1.83 28.80 10.75
N LEU A 523 -1.78 30.00 10.17
CA LEU A 523 -2.40 31.20 10.74
C LEU A 523 -3.92 31.22 10.60
N VAL A 524 -4.51 30.59 9.55
CA VAL A 524 -5.97 30.53 9.36
C VAL A 524 -6.68 29.84 10.53
N ARG A 525 -5.97 28.95 11.24
CA ARG A 525 -6.46 28.19 12.40
C ARG A 525 -6.46 28.99 13.70
N HIS A 526 -5.91 30.21 13.69
CA HIS A 526 -5.77 31.06 14.89
C HIS A 526 -5.08 30.31 16.06
N PRO A 527 -3.89 29.73 15.87
CA PRO A 527 -3.24 28.94 16.90
C PRO A 527 -2.85 29.80 18.10
N ARG A 528 -2.91 29.24 19.30
CA ARG A 528 -2.44 29.88 20.53
C ARG A 528 -0.91 29.86 20.64
N VAL A 529 -0.29 28.85 20.04
CA VAL A 529 1.17 28.68 19.93
C VAL A 529 1.54 28.41 18.48
N LEU A 530 2.49 29.17 17.94
CA LEU A 530 2.99 29.02 16.58
C LEU A 530 4.47 28.63 16.64
N VAL A 531 4.82 27.49 16.08
CA VAL A 531 6.19 26.99 15.99
C VAL A 531 6.68 27.11 14.56
N LEU A 532 7.80 27.82 14.35
CA LEU A 532 8.41 28.08 13.04
C LEU A 532 9.78 27.38 12.98
N ASP A 533 9.84 26.21 12.33
CA ASP A 533 11.09 25.47 12.13
C ASP A 533 11.75 25.96 10.83
N ASP A 534 12.57 27.01 10.91
CA ASP A 534 13.27 27.62 9.77
C ASP A 534 12.33 27.96 8.57
N ALA A 535 11.09 28.28 8.91
CA ALA A 535 10.00 28.41 7.94
C ALA A 535 10.10 29.66 7.06
N THR A 536 11.10 30.51 7.29
CA THR A 536 11.36 31.76 6.58
C THR A 536 12.72 31.80 5.87
N SER A 537 13.46 30.68 5.84
CA SER A 537 14.82 30.62 5.27
C SER A 537 14.90 31.00 3.78
N ALA A 538 13.88 30.71 3.00
CA ALA A 538 13.79 31.07 1.58
C ALA A 538 13.03 32.39 1.34
N VAL A 539 12.67 33.12 2.40
CA VAL A 539 11.97 34.41 2.33
C VAL A 539 12.99 35.56 2.41
N ASP A 540 12.69 36.65 1.69
CA ASP A 540 13.50 37.87 1.77
C ASP A 540 13.56 38.40 3.21
N PRO A 541 14.72 38.84 3.71
CA PRO A 541 14.88 39.34 5.09
C PRO A 541 13.93 40.48 5.48
N ARG A 542 13.52 41.32 4.52
CA ARG A 542 12.56 42.41 4.78
C ARG A 542 11.16 41.84 5.03
N VAL A 543 10.76 40.90 4.18
CA VAL A 543 9.46 40.23 4.29
C VAL A 543 9.38 39.37 5.56
N GLU A 544 10.46 38.65 5.91
CA GLU A 544 10.57 37.92 7.17
C GLU A 544 10.35 38.84 8.37
N ARG A 545 10.99 40.02 8.37
CA ARG A 545 10.82 41.02 9.43
C ARG A 545 9.37 41.51 9.53
N GLU A 546 8.72 41.82 8.40
CA GLU A 546 7.31 42.24 8.35
C GLU A 546 6.40 41.17 8.93
N ILE A 547 6.62 39.90 8.58
CA ILE A 547 5.87 38.76 9.11
C ILE A 547 6.02 38.68 10.63
N LEU A 548 7.26 38.70 11.16
CA LEU A 548 7.51 38.56 12.60
C LEU A 548 6.93 39.73 13.39
N LEU A 549 7.04 40.95 12.89
CA LEU A 549 6.41 42.14 13.51
C LEU A 549 4.88 42.00 13.50
N GLY A 550 4.27 41.59 12.37
CA GLY A 550 2.82 41.39 12.27
C GLY A 550 2.29 40.24 13.14
N LEU A 551 3.13 39.29 13.54
CA LEU A 551 2.76 38.24 14.53
C LEU A 551 2.73 38.77 15.96
N SER A 552 3.56 39.77 16.27
CA SER A 552 3.72 40.37 17.62
C SER A 552 2.82 41.58 17.85
N GLU A 553 2.31 42.24 16.78
CA GLU A 553 1.50 43.46 16.86
C GLU A 553 0.13 43.21 17.50
N GLY A 554 -0.22 44.04 18.48
CA GLY A 554 -1.56 44.10 19.10
C GLY A 554 -1.72 43.39 20.45
N GLY A 555 -0.71 42.74 20.99
CA GLY A 555 -0.77 42.11 22.32
C GLY A 555 -1.65 40.85 22.43
N ASN A 556 -2.35 40.49 21.36
CA ASN A 556 -3.22 39.30 21.24
C ASN A 556 -2.68 38.27 20.22
N GLY A 557 -1.39 38.33 19.84
CA GLY A 557 -0.76 37.38 18.94
C GLY A 557 -0.53 36.02 19.63
N PRO A 558 -0.25 34.96 18.86
CA PRO A 558 0.14 33.67 19.43
C PRO A 558 1.48 33.76 20.14
N THR A 559 1.76 32.82 21.03
CA THR A 559 3.14 32.56 21.49
C THR A 559 3.94 31.98 20.33
N VAL A 560 5.08 32.54 19.99
CA VAL A 560 5.89 32.14 18.82
C VAL A 560 7.22 31.53 19.29
N LEU A 561 7.50 30.29 18.83
CA LEU A 561 8.82 29.68 18.87
C LEU A 561 9.40 29.67 17.46
N ILE A 562 10.50 30.39 17.22
CA ILE A 562 11.18 30.42 15.94
C ILE A 562 12.59 29.81 16.04
N ILE A 563 12.92 28.86 15.18
CA ILE A 563 14.31 28.44 14.96
C ILE A 563 14.97 29.47 14.04
N ALA A 564 15.91 30.23 14.61
CA ALA A 564 16.54 31.35 13.93
C ALA A 564 18.00 31.08 13.56
N TYR A 565 18.33 31.34 12.28
CA TYR A 565 19.69 31.27 11.74
C TYR A 565 20.21 32.66 11.28
N ARG A 566 19.37 33.69 11.41
CA ARG A 566 19.69 35.06 10.99
C ARG A 566 19.67 35.98 12.20
N LEU A 567 20.70 36.84 12.31
CA LEU A 567 20.79 37.81 13.39
C LEU A 567 19.56 38.73 13.46
N ALA A 568 19.01 39.11 12.30
CA ALA A 568 17.82 39.97 12.23
C ALA A 568 16.60 39.34 12.94
N SER A 569 16.36 38.04 12.76
CA SER A 569 15.26 37.31 13.40
C SER A 569 15.52 37.13 14.92
N ILE A 570 16.79 36.89 15.32
CA ILE A 570 17.19 36.79 16.72
C ILE A 570 16.96 38.11 17.46
N MET A 571 17.26 39.24 16.82
CA MET A 571 17.09 40.58 17.42
C MET A 571 15.62 41.00 17.57
N LEU A 572 14.70 40.39 16.83
CA LEU A 572 13.27 40.64 16.96
C LEU A 572 12.61 39.80 18.06
N ALA A 573 13.30 38.80 18.57
CA ALA A 573 12.78 37.94 19.62
C ALA A 573 12.85 38.60 21.00
N ASP A 574 11.82 38.43 21.83
CA ASP A 574 11.76 38.86 23.20
C ASP A 574 12.73 38.06 24.09
N HIS A 575 12.83 36.74 23.78
CA HIS A 575 13.69 35.78 24.45
C HIS A 575 14.49 34.97 23.44
N VAL A 576 15.70 34.58 23.84
CA VAL A 576 16.57 33.69 23.07
C VAL A 576 16.95 32.50 23.95
N VAL A 577 16.90 31.32 23.38
CA VAL A 577 17.30 30.06 24.00
C VAL A 577 18.45 29.47 23.19
N HIS A 578 19.59 29.28 23.84
CA HIS A 578 20.76 28.63 23.25
C HIS A 578 20.73 27.13 23.52
N VAL A 579 20.74 26.35 22.45
CA VAL A 579 20.78 24.88 22.50
C VAL A 579 22.09 24.40 21.90
N ASP A 580 22.83 23.62 22.67
CA ASP A 580 24.03 22.93 22.19
C ASP A 580 24.07 21.49 22.67
N SER A 581 24.50 20.59 21.77
CA SER A 581 24.73 19.16 22.05
C SER A 581 23.54 18.48 22.77
N GLY A 582 22.32 18.80 22.38
CA GLY A 582 21.09 18.22 22.92
C GLY A 582 20.65 18.77 24.29
N ARG A 583 21.17 19.93 24.72
CA ARG A 583 20.81 20.58 26.00
C ARG A 583 20.52 22.06 25.82
N VAL A 584 19.66 22.61 26.65
CA VAL A 584 19.52 24.05 26.80
C VAL A 584 20.71 24.55 27.65
N VAL A 585 21.56 25.38 27.05
CA VAL A 585 22.77 25.91 27.70
C VAL A 585 22.44 27.17 28.49
N ASP A 586 21.70 28.08 27.85
CA ASP A 586 21.32 29.36 28.48
C ASP A 586 20.05 29.92 27.81
N ALA A 587 19.33 30.76 28.54
CA ALA A 587 18.14 31.44 28.07
C ALA A 587 18.05 32.86 28.62
N GLY A 588 17.61 33.82 27.79
CA GLY A 588 17.47 35.22 28.22
C GLY A 588 17.35 36.16 27.02
N LYS A 589 17.56 37.46 27.27
CA LYS A 589 17.59 38.46 26.20
C LYS A 589 18.90 38.37 25.40
N HIS A 590 18.84 38.64 24.10
CA HIS A 590 20.01 38.64 23.20
C HIS A 590 21.24 39.37 23.83
N ALA A 591 21.04 40.60 24.34
CA ALA A 591 22.10 41.39 24.93
C ALA A 591 22.75 40.72 26.16
N GLN A 592 22.00 39.97 26.95
CA GLN A 592 22.51 39.25 28.11
C GLN A 592 23.30 38.02 27.72
N LEU A 593 22.79 37.23 26.76
CA LEU A 593 23.45 36.00 26.29
C LEU A 593 24.79 36.31 25.62
N ILE A 594 24.85 37.35 24.78
CA ILE A 594 26.09 37.71 24.07
C ILE A 594 27.24 38.09 25.04
N GLU A 595 26.90 38.55 26.24
CA GLU A 595 27.90 38.89 27.28
C GLU A 595 28.37 37.66 28.06
N ARG A 596 27.44 36.77 28.45
CA ARG A 596 27.71 35.70 29.41
C ARG A 596 27.92 34.32 28.77
N ASP A 597 27.33 34.05 27.59
CA ASP A 597 27.44 32.78 26.89
C ASP A 597 28.43 32.90 25.72
N ARG A 598 29.60 32.26 25.88
CA ARG A 598 30.66 32.28 24.87
C ARG A 598 30.23 31.53 23.59
N GLY A 599 29.56 30.37 23.71
CA GLY A 599 29.11 29.56 22.57
C GLY A 599 28.08 30.31 21.74
N TYR A 600 27.12 30.97 22.41
CA TYR A 600 26.14 31.81 21.76
C TYR A 600 26.79 32.99 21.01
N ARG A 601 27.77 33.68 21.65
CA ARG A 601 28.51 34.80 21.03
C ARG A 601 29.23 34.35 19.75
N GLU A 602 29.92 33.22 19.79
CA GLU A 602 30.63 32.66 18.63
C GLU A 602 29.65 32.34 17.48
N LEU A 603 28.48 31.76 17.78
CA LEU A 603 27.41 31.48 16.80
C LEU A 603 26.87 32.78 16.17
N VAL A 604 26.55 33.77 16.96
CA VAL A 604 25.99 35.05 16.45
C VAL A 604 27.02 35.77 15.56
N LEU A 605 28.31 35.78 15.94
CA LEU A 605 29.36 36.33 15.10
C LEU A 605 29.49 35.59 13.74
N ALA A 606 29.38 34.25 13.77
CA ALA A 606 29.39 33.45 12.52
C ALA A 606 28.20 33.79 11.62
N TYR A 607 27.00 33.96 12.17
CA TYR A 607 25.80 34.38 11.39
C TYR A 607 25.97 35.80 10.83
N GLU A 608 26.59 36.70 11.56
CA GLU A 608 26.87 38.06 11.09
C GLU A 608 27.88 38.07 9.94
N GLU A 609 28.94 37.28 10.03
CA GLU A 609 29.94 37.13 8.96
C GLU A 609 29.33 36.53 7.70
N ASP A 610 28.48 35.51 7.83
CA ASP A 610 27.80 34.87 6.71
C ASP A 610 26.84 35.83 6.03
N SER A 611 26.05 36.59 6.79
CA SER A 611 25.15 37.62 6.25
C SER A 611 25.91 38.74 5.51
N ARG A 612 27.08 39.14 6.01
CA ARG A 612 27.93 40.12 5.34
C ARG A 612 28.51 39.59 4.02
N ARG A 613 28.90 38.31 4.00
CA ARG A 613 29.42 37.63 2.80
C ARG A 613 28.35 37.57 1.72
N GLN A 614 27.14 37.13 2.08
CA GLN A 614 26.00 37.06 1.15
C GLN A 614 25.67 38.43 0.58
N ALA A 615 25.61 39.49 1.39
CA ALA A 615 25.36 40.85 0.93
C ALA A 615 26.46 41.37 -0.02
N GLN A 616 27.72 40.96 0.17
CA GLN A 616 28.84 41.32 -0.71
C GLN A 616 28.77 40.55 -2.06
N GLU A 617 28.39 39.28 -2.04
CA GLU A 617 28.20 38.46 -3.25
C GLU A 617 27.05 39.01 -4.10
N GLU A 618 25.91 39.35 -3.49
CA GLU A 618 24.79 40.00 -4.20
C GLU A 618 25.17 41.34 -4.80
N ALA A 619 25.94 42.18 -4.08
CA ALA A 619 26.41 43.46 -4.60
C ALA A 619 27.44 43.30 -5.74
N GLY A 620 28.20 42.23 -5.76
CA GLY A 620 29.21 41.91 -6.80
C GLY A 620 28.58 41.38 -8.10
N TYR A 621 27.35 40.86 -8.06
CA TYR A 621 26.62 40.38 -9.26
C TYR A 621 25.86 41.51 -9.99
N VAL A 622 25.71 42.69 -9.40
CA VAL A 622 24.98 43.85 -9.98
C VAL A 622 25.96 44.84 -10.67
N GLY A 623 27.25 44.58 -10.66
CA GLY A 623 28.27 45.30 -11.39
C GLY A 623 28.75 44.46 -12.59
#